data_4deccfbb728640fedffa333a4b619b58
#
_entry.id   4deccfbb728640fedffa333a4b619b58
#
_cell.length_a   1.000
_cell.length_b   1.000
_cell.length_c   1.000
_cell.angle_alpha   90.00
_cell.angle_beta   90.00
_cell.angle_gamma   90.00
#
_symmetry.space_group_name_H-M   'P 1'
#
loop_
_entity.id
_entity.type
_entity.pdbx_description
1 polymer ?
#
loop_
_entity_poly.entity_id
_entity_poly.type
_entity_poly.pdbx_seq_one_letter_code
_entity_poly.pdbx_strand_id
1 'polypeptide(L)'
;MSGSVRDSYIAGIDPAFAPAVLALDSAVMAVRDDFDTRIYYRMLTYALDGDFRHWIRAIDAHKKPFKLRFLYGVLLDDPRGVLRAGTGILRTIDFASREDIDAQLVTDYVREGVSRLNEFKAQLDDR
;
A
#
# COMPACT_ATOMS: atom_id res chain seq x y z
N MET A 1 -1.80 1.52 18.03
CA MET A 1 -2.69 0.56 17.36
C MET A 1 -2.95 1.04 15.94
N SER A 2 -2.85 0.12 14.98
CA SER A 2 -3.00 0.48 13.56
C SER A 2 -4.36 1.11 13.26
N GLY A 3 -5.44 0.70 13.98
CA GLY A 3 -6.77 1.25 13.79
C GLY A 3 -6.84 2.75 14.05
N SER A 4 -6.14 3.26 15.05
CA SER A 4 -6.20 4.69 15.35
C SER A 4 -5.48 5.54 14.28
N VAL A 5 -4.41 5.04 13.69
CA VAL A 5 -3.74 5.74 12.58
C VAL A 5 -4.64 5.74 11.34
N ARG A 6 -5.23 4.59 11.01
CA ARG A 6 -6.19 4.47 9.91
C ARG A 6 -7.35 5.43 10.10
N ASP A 7 -7.91 5.47 11.32
CA ASP A 7 -9.05 6.31 11.61
C ASP A 7 -8.70 7.79 11.50
N SER A 8 -7.49 8.18 11.92
CA SER A 8 -6.99 9.54 11.75
C SER A 8 -6.84 9.91 10.27
N TYR A 9 -6.36 8.97 9.46
CA TYR A 9 -6.25 9.20 8.02
C TYR A 9 -7.63 9.41 7.40
N ILE A 10 -8.59 8.55 7.74
CA ILE A 10 -9.97 8.64 7.23
C ILE A 10 -10.61 9.97 7.64
N ALA A 11 -10.35 10.44 8.84
CA ALA A 11 -10.91 11.72 9.31
C ALA A 11 -10.41 12.92 8.50
N GLY A 12 -9.27 12.79 7.82
CA GLY A 12 -8.66 13.87 7.04
C GLY A 12 -9.00 13.87 5.55
N ILE A 13 -9.85 12.95 5.09
CA ILE A 13 -10.22 12.84 3.67
C ILE A 13 -11.73 12.98 3.52
N ASP A 14 -12.21 13.04 2.27
CA ASP A 14 -13.65 13.07 1.97
C ASP A 14 -14.32 11.84 2.59
N PRO A 15 -15.38 12.02 3.39
CA PRO A 15 -16.08 10.86 4.01
C PRO A 15 -16.57 9.84 2.99
N ALA A 16 -16.87 10.25 1.76
CA ALA A 16 -17.29 9.33 0.70
C ALA A 16 -16.19 8.34 0.31
N PHE A 17 -14.93 8.64 0.62
CA PHE A 17 -13.80 7.79 0.28
C PHE A 17 -13.45 6.79 1.40
N ALA A 18 -14.06 6.91 2.58
CA ALA A 18 -13.78 6.02 3.69
C ALA A 18 -13.99 4.54 3.36
N PRO A 19 -15.09 4.13 2.67
CA PRO A 19 -15.26 2.72 2.33
C PRO A 19 -14.11 2.14 1.50
N ALA A 20 -13.52 2.92 0.59
CA ALA A 20 -12.38 2.48 -0.21
C ALA A 20 -11.15 2.24 0.67
N VAL A 21 -10.87 3.16 1.60
CA VAL A 21 -9.73 3.02 2.53
C VAL A 21 -9.93 1.77 3.40
N LEU A 22 -11.14 1.57 3.92
CA LEU A 22 -11.42 0.40 4.75
C LEU A 22 -11.25 -0.90 3.98
N ALA A 23 -11.67 -0.94 2.72
CA ALA A 23 -11.51 -2.13 1.87
C ALA A 23 -10.04 -2.41 1.59
N LEU A 24 -9.25 -1.39 1.29
CA LEU A 24 -7.81 -1.55 1.04
C LEU A 24 -7.09 -1.97 2.32
N ASP A 25 -7.38 -1.33 3.44
CA ASP A 25 -6.77 -1.68 4.72
C ASP A 25 -7.09 -3.13 5.12
N SER A 26 -8.34 -3.56 4.95
CA SER A 26 -8.73 -4.95 5.26
C SER A 26 -7.94 -5.95 4.44
N ALA A 27 -7.77 -5.70 3.14
CA ALA A 27 -7.03 -6.60 2.25
C ALA A 27 -5.55 -6.64 2.62
N VAL A 28 -4.99 -5.51 3.01
CA VAL A 28 -3.60 -5.41 3.47
C VAL A 28 -3.41 -6.18 4.77
N MET A 29 -4.27 -5.94 5.75
CA MET A 29 -4.16 -6.54 7.07
C MET A 29 -4.49 -8.05 7.05
N ALA A 30 -5.12 -8.54 5.99
CA ALA A 30 -5.35 -9.97 5.80
C ALA A 30 -4.04 -10.75 5.56
N VAL A 31 -2.99 -10.06 5.10
CA VAL A 31 -1.67 -10.70 4.89
C VAL A 31 -0.98 -10.94 6.22
N ARG A 32 -0.97 -9.92 7.07
CA ARG A 32 -0.53 -10.01 8.45
C ARG A 32 -1.08 -8.79 9.20
N ASP A 33 -1.24 -8.92 10.51
CA ASP A 33 -1.89 -7.90 11.35
C ASP A 33 -0.91 -7.08 12.18
N ASP A 34 0.40 -7.31 12.02
CA ASP A 34 1.43 -6.65 12.83
C ASP A 34 2.19 -5.56 12.07
N PHE A 35 1.59 -5.03 10.98
CA PHE A 35 2.19 -3.87 10.32
C PHE A 35 2.17 -2.66 11.23
N ASP A 36 3.29 -1.94 11.24
CA ASP A 36 3.31 -0.59 11.79
C ASP A 36 2.72 0.35 10.75
N THR A 37 1.87 1.28 11.20
CA THR A 37 1.22 2.23 10.33
C THR A 37 1.56 3.65 10.74
N ARG A 38 1.67 4.54 9.75
CA ARG A 38 1.98 5.95 9.96
C ARG A 38 1.42 6.74 8.78
N ILE A 39 0.97 7.96 9.03
CA ILE A 39 0.67 8.89 7.94
C ILE A 39 2.00 9.52 7.51
N TYR A 40 2.42 9.20 6.29
CA TYR A 40 3.74 9.55 5.78
C TYR A 40 3.56 10.06 4.35
N TYR A 41 4.05 11.24 4.06
CA TYR A 41 3.81 11.89 2.77
C TYR A 41 2.33 11.95 2.41
N ARG A 42 1.47 12.20 3.41
CA ARG A 42 0.01 12.27 3.28
C ARG A 42 -0.63 10.95 2.83
N MET A 43 0.04 9.84 3.06
CA MET A 43 -0.46 8.51 2.73
C MET A 43 -0.53 7.65 3.99
N LEU A 44 -1.51 6.74 4.03
CA LEU A 44 -1.57 5.73 5.08
C LEU A 44 -0.54 4.64 4.72
N THR A 45 0.59 4.66 5.42
CA THR A 45 1.78 3.89 5.05
C THR A 45 2.00 2.73 6.01
N TYR A 46 2.38 1.58 5.47
CA TYR A 46 2.56 0.33 6.21
C TYR A 46 4.00 -0.14 6.09
N ALA A 47 4.60 -0.46 7.23
CA ALA A 47 5.97 -0.96 7.29
C ALA A 47 6.07 -2.09 8.30
N LEU A 48 7.19 -2.79 8.31
CA LEU A 48 7.49 -3.83 9.28
C LEU A 48 8.58 -3.35 10.23
N ASP A 49 8.43 -3.69 11.51
CA ASP A 49 9.43 -3.41 12.55
C ASP A 49 9.81 -1.93 12.64
N GLY A 50 8.84 -1.04 12.36
CA GLY A 50 9.05 0.40 12.42
C GLY A 50 9.95 0.97 11.34
N ASP A 51 10.31 0.18 10.34
CA ASP A 51 11.25 0.58 9.30
C ASP A 51 10.53 1.32 8.15
N PHE A 52 10.19 2.59 8.39
CA PHE A 52 9.48 3.40 7.40
C PHE A 52 10.38 3.89 6.27
N ARG A 53 11.68 3.77 6.40
CA ARG A 53 12.59 4.01 5.27
C ARG A 53 12.37 2.97 4.17
N HIS A 54 12.01 1.74 4.56
CA HIS A 54 11.73 0.63 3.66
C HIS A 54 10.27 0.21 3.80
N TRP A 55 9.35 1.19 3.69
CA TRP A 55 7.94 0.89 3.77
C TRP A 55 7.52 0.00 2.60
N ILE A 56 6.46 -0.79 2.80
CA ILE A 56 6.06 -1.80 1.82
C ILE A 56 5.03 -1.24 0.85
N ARG A 57 3.98 -0.61 1.37
CA ARG A 57 2.96 0.03 0.55
C ARG A 57 2.28 1.15 1.31
N ALA A 58 1.56 1.98 0.55
CA ALA A 58 0.83 3.10 1.11
C ALA A 58 -0.48 3.30 0.36
N ILE A 59 -1.51 3.74 1.08
CA ILE A 59 -2.81 4.09 0.53
C ILE A 59 -2.89 5.61 0.39
N ASP A 60 -3.19 6.06 -0.82
CA ASP A 60 -3.43 7.48 -1.12
C ASP A 60 -4.85 7.61 -1.65
N ALA A 61 -5.75 8.13 -0.81
CA ALA A 61 -7.18 8.24 -1.12
C ALA A 61 -7.70 9.66 -0.95
N HIS A 62 -6.87 10.68 -1.16
CA HIS A 62 -7.30 12.08 -1.08
C HIS A 62 -8.20 12.48 -2.24
N LYS A 63 -8.09 11.78 -3.36
CA LYS A 63 -8.95 11.98 -4.53
C LYS A 63 -9.00 10.69 -5.33
N LYS A 64 -9.92 10.63 -6.29
CA LYS A 64 -9.98 9.51 -7.24
C LYS A 64 -8.97 9.75 -8.38
N PRO A 65 -8.36 8.71 -8.93
CA PRO A 65 -8.47 7.31 -8.49
C PRO A 65 -7.79 7.08 -7.13
N PHE A 66 -8.28 6.09 -6.40
CA PHE A 66 -7.62 5.65 -5.17
C PHE A 66 -6.35 4.91 -5.55
N LYS A 67 -5.26 5.15 -4.81
CA LYS A 67 -3.95 4.60 -5.17
C LYS A 67 -3.41 3.71 -4.07
N LEU A 68 -2.92 2.54 -4.48
CA LEU A 68 -2.12 1.68 -3.62
C LEU A 68 -0.71 1.68 -4.20
N ARG A 69 0.24 2.27 -3.45
CA ARG A 69 1.61 2.47 -3.92
C ARG A 69 2.54 1.46 -3.26
N PHE A 70 3.44 0.90 -4.04
CA PHE A 70 4.47 -0.02 -3.56
C PHE A 70 5.83 0.64 -3.73
N LEU A 71 6.59 0.79 -2.63
CA LEU A 71 7.89 1.44 -2.70
C LEU A 71 8.84 0.70 -3.65
N TYR A 72 8.88 -0.63 -3.53
CA TYR A 72 9.71 -1.47 -4.39
C TYR A 72 8.91 -2.07 -5.54
N GLY A 73 7.93 -1.33 -6.03
CA GLY A 73 6.99 -1.84 -7.04
C GLY A 73 7.65 -2.33 -8.32
N VAL A 74 8.77 -1.74 -8.71
CA VAL A 74 9.50 -2.14 -9.92
C VAL A 74 9.96 -3.60 -9.87
N LEU A 75 10.14 -4.17 -8.66
CA LEU A 75 10.60 -5.54 -8.48
C LEU A 75 9.47 -6.56 -8.33
N LEU A 76 8.22 -6.10 -8.24
CA LEU A 76 7.07 -7.01 -8.19
C LEU A 76 6.87 -7.66 -9.56
N ASP A 77 6.42 -8.93 -9.55
CA ASP A 77 6.22 -9.70 -10.79
C ASP A 77 5.05 -9.18 -11.63
N ASP A 78 4.06 -8.56 -10.98
CA ASP A 78 2.89 -7.95 -11.64
C ASP A 78 2.21 -8.90 -12.64
N PRO A 79 1.77 -10.10 -12.19
CA PRO A 79 1.20 -11.08 -13.11
C PRO A 79 -0.09 -10.60 -13.80
N ARG A 80 -0.78 -9.63 -13.22
CA ARG A 80 -2.03 -9.08 -13.76
C ARG A 80 -1.82 -7.85 -14.63
N GLY A 81 -0.59 -7.31 -14.67
CA GLY A 81 -0.31 -6.13 -15.47
C GLY A 81 -1.01 -4.87 -15.00
N VAL A 82 -1.19 -4.72 -13.68
CA VAL A 82 -1.96 -3.60 -13.10
C VAL A 82 -1.09 -2.49 -12.53
N LEU A 83 0.22 -2.68 -12.43
CA LEU A 83 1.11 -1.67 -11.85
C LEU A 83 1.41 -0.60 -12.89
N ARG A 84 1.01 0.63 -12.56
CA ARG A 84 1.31 1.79 -13.39
C ARG A 84 2.72 2.27 -13.09
N ALA A 85 3.49 2.54 -14.14
CA ALA A 85 4.83 3.07 -14.01
C ALA A 85 4.81 4.41 -13.28
N GLY A 86 5.77 4.59 -12.36
CA GLY A 86 5.94 5.82 -11.63
C GLY A 86 7.35 6.35 -11.80
N THR A 87 7.76 7.21 -10.89
CA THR A 87 9.11 7.73 -10.85
C THR A 87 10.01 6.74 -10.10
N GLY A 88 11.12 6.36 -10.72
CA GLY A 88 12.09 5.47 -10.10
C GLY A 88 11.52 4.07 -9.83
N ILE A 89 11.64 3.61 -8.59
CA ILE A 89 11.26 2.25 -8.21
C ILE A 89 9.79 2.11 -7.81
N LEU A 90 9.11 3.21 -7.58
CA LEU A 90 7.72 3.22 -7.13
C LEU A 90 6.78 2.75 -8.23
N ARG A 91 5.80 1.91 -7.87
CA ARG A 91 4.72 1.52 -8.78
C ARG A 91 3.39 1.62 -8.04
N THR A 92 2.31 1.84 -8.79
CA THR A 92 1.01 2.16 -8.22
C THR A 92 -0.08 1.34 -8.90
N ILE A 93 -1.03 0.83 -8.10
CA ILE A 93 -2.30 0.31 -8.62
C ILE A 93 -3.34 1.41 -8.42
N ASP A 94 -4.04 1.76 -9.51
CA ASP A 94 -5.12 2.74 -9.48
C ASP A 94 -6.47 2.04 -9.43
N PHE A 95 -7.37 2.51 -8.54
CA PHE A 95 -8.75 2.02 -8.46
C PHE A 95 -9.68 3.21 -8.69
N ALA A 96 -10.49 3.13 -9.74
CA ALA A 96 -11.39 4.23 -10.11
C ALA A 96 -12.48 4.45 -9.07
N SER A 97 -12.92 3.37 -8.41
CA SER A 97 -13.97 3.42 -7.39
C SER A 97 -13.77 2.30 -6.37
N ARG A 98 -14.56 2.34 -5.28
CA ARG A 98 -14.57 1.29 -4.26
C ARG A 98 -14.86 -0.08 -4.87
N GLU A 99 -15.77 -0.14 -5.83
CA GLU A 99 -16.22 -1.38 -6.48
C GLU A 99 -15.12 -2.04 -7.29
N ASP A 100 -14.13 -1.28 -7.73
CA ASP A 100 -12.99 -1.80 -8.52
C ASP A 100 -11.90 -2.42 -7.65
N ILE A 101 -12.00 -2.28 -6.32
CA ILE A 101 -10.99 -2.83 -5.42
C ILE A 101 -11.21 -4.34 -5.30
N ASP A 102 -10.28 -5.10 -5.87
CA ASP A 102 -10.26 -6.56 -5.81
C ASP A 102 -9.38 -6.97 -4.62
N ALA A 103 -10.01 -7.40 -3.54
CA ALA A 103 -9.32 -7.73 -2.30
C ALA A 103 -8.28 -8.84 -2.50
N GLN A 104 -8.58 -9.85 -3.33
CA GLN A 104 -7.64 -10.95 -3.56
C GLN A 104 -6.39 -10.46 -4.29
N LEU A 105 -6.57 -9.61 -5.28
CA LEU A 105 -5.44 -9.02 -6.01
C LEU A 105 -4.56 -8.19 -5.06
N VAL A 106 -5.18 -7.35 -4.23
CA VAL A 106 -4.44 -6.53 -3.25
C VAL A 106 -3.66 -7.45 -2.30
N THR A 107 -4.32 -8.47 -1.76
CA THR A 107 -3.69 -9.41 -0.84
C THR A 107 -2.50 -10.11 -1.49
N ASP A 108 -2.65 -10.56 -2.73
CA ASP A 108 -1.58 -11.27 -3.46
C ASP A 108 -0.36 -10.36 -3.67
N TYR A 109 -0.58 -9.13 -4.08
CA TYR A 109 0.51 -8.17 -4.34
C TYR A 109 1.20 -7.75 -3.04
N VAL A 110 0.44 -7.53 -1.98
CA VAL A 110 0.99 -7.21 -0.66
C VAL A 110 1.81 -8.40 -0.13
N ARG A 111 1.30 -9.62 -0.30
CA ARG A 111 2.00 -10.82 0.16
C ARG A 111 3.36 -10.96 -0.52
N GLU A 112 3.43 -10.70 -1.82
CA GLU A 112 4.70 -10.72 -2.53
C GLU A 112 5.65 -9.65 -1.96
N GLY A 113 5.17 -8.45 -1.75
CA GLY A 113 5.98 -7.37 -1.20
C GLY A 113 6.56 -7.70 0.17
N VAL A 114 5.77 -8.36 1.02
CA VAL A 114 6.22 -8.78 2.35
C VAL A 114 7.26 -9.90 2.24
N SER A 115 6.95 -10.94 1.46
CA SER A 115 7.80 -12.14 1.40
C SER A 115 9.16 -11.86 0.76
N ARG A 116 9.23 -10.85 -0.10
CA ARG A 116 10.44 -10.52 -0.84
C ARG A 116 11.13 -9.24 -0.37
N LEU A 117 10.68 -8.68 0.76
CA LEU A 117 11.20 -7.37 1.20
C LEU A 117 12.71 -7.38 1.38
N ASN A 118 13.27 -8.40 2.02
CA ASN A 118 14.72 -8.48 2.23
C ASN A 118 15.48 -8.60 0.92
N GLU A 119 14.95 -9.36 -0.03
CA GLU A 119 15.51 -9.46 -1.37
C GLU A 119 15.51 -8.10 -2.07
N PHE A 120 14.39 -7.38 -1.99
CA PHE A 120 14.25 -6.06 -2.61
C PHE A 120 15.23 -5.07 -2.02
N LYS A 121 15.38 -5.06 -0.69
CA LYS A 121 16.31 -4.18 -0.01
C LYS A 121 17.74 -4.46 -0.46
N ALA A 122 18.12 -5.74 -0.52
CA ALA A 122 19.47 -6.12 -0.94
C ALA A 122 19.76 -5.67 -2.38
N GLN A 123 18.79 -5.82 -3.29
CA GLN A 123 18.98 -5.46 -4.68
C GLN A 123 19.12 -3.95 -4.91
N LEU A 124 18.41 -3.15 -4.12
CA LEU A 124 18.34 -1.71 -4.38
C LEU A 124 19.23 -0.88 -3.43
N ASP A 125 19.41 -1.32 -2.20
CA ASP A 125 20.18 -0.56 -1.21
C ASP A 125 21.68 -0.81 -1.32
N ASP A 126 22.09 -1.91 -1.91
CA ASP A 126 23.51 -2.28 -2.04
C ASP A 126 24.17 -1.68 -3.30
N ARG A 127 23.48 -0.82 -4.00
CA ARG A 127 24.04 -0.18 -5.19
C ARG A 127 25.00 0.95 -4.86
#